data_e49858da522680c6c3505f9e17fc519d
#
_entry.id   e49858da522680c6c3505f9e17fc519d
#
_cell.length_a   1.000
_cell.length_b   1.000
_cell.length_c   1.000
_cell.angle_alpha   90.00
_cell.angle_beta   90.00
_cell.angle_gamma   90.00
#
_symmetry.space_group_name_H-M   'P 1'
#
loop_
_entity.id
_entity.type
_entity.pdbx_description
1 polymer ?
#
loop_
_entity_poly.entity_id
_entity_poly.type
_entity_poly.pdbx_seq_one_letter_code
_entity_poly.pdbx_strand_id
1 'polypeptide(L)'
;MRSEVDLTTSALLPCSSMPKTQHFSPDTFKFLKELKRNNDRDWFTANKQRYESAVRDPFLRFIADFAPLLHGISASFTADPRPSGGSLFRIYRDIRFSRDKSPYKTHVAARFPHVDASKDVSAPGFYLHLEPGTSFAAAGVWHPDAQTLTRIRAAIVNRPAEWQSVRRSKMKVEGDRLSRPPRGFDPEHLFIEDLKLKDFVTSVSFSEEQVCRPRFIMDFAASCKKMTPLLRFLAASLELDW
;
A
#
# COMPACT_ATOMS: atom_id res chain seq x y z
N MET A 1 -51.16 -30.70 22.61
CA MET A 1 -49.96 -31.02 21.81
C MET A 1 -49.29 -29.74 21.42
N ARG A 2 -48.21 -29.37 22.11
CA ARG A 2 -47.36 -28.20 21.80
C ARG A 2 -46.09 -28.74 21.16
N SER A 3 -45.83 -28.35 19.94
CA SER A 3 -44.59 -28.67 19.24
C SER A 3 -43.53 -27.61 19.59
N GLU A 4 -42.45 -28.11 20.23
CA GLU A 4 -41.22 -27.38 20.51
C GLU A 4 -40.51 -27.06 19.17
N VAL A 5 -40.15 -25.79 19.00
CA VAL A 5 -39.29 -25.35 17.90
C VAL A 5 -37.86 -25.36 18.41
N ASP A 6 -37.10 -26.27 17.87
CA ASP A 6 -35.67 -26.46 18.11
C ASP A 6 -34.88 -25.24 17.61
N LEU A 7 -34.26 -24.50 18.50
CA LEU A 7 -33.31 -23.43 18.22
C LEU A 7 -31.95 -24.06 17.92
N THR A 8 -31.71 -24.38 16.64
CA THR A 8 -30.44 -24.88 16.15
C THR A 8 -29.34 -23.86 16.33
N THR A 9 -28.43 -24.21 17.16
CA THR A 9 -27.06 -23.77 17.41
C THR A 9 -26.40 -23.09 16.21
N SER A 10 -26.12 -21.77 16.36
CA SER A 10 -25.21 -21.05 15.50
C SER A 10 -23.81 -21.66 15.62
N ALA A 11 -23.41 -22.40 14.61
CA ALA A 11 -22.08 -22.96 14.51
C ALA A 11 -21.06 -21.81 14.37
N LEU A 12 -20.34 -21.52 15.43
CA LEU A 12 -19.09 -20.78 15.41
C LEU A 12 -18.13 -21.51 14.47
N LEU A 13 -17.82 -20.90 13.33
CA LEU A 13 -16.79 -21.39 12.43
C LEU A 13 -15.49 -21.56 13.23
N PRO A 14 -14.79 -22.70 13.11
CA PRO A 14 -13.56 -22.91 13.82
C PRO A 14 -12.54 -21.87 13.40
N CYS A 15 -11.84 -21.30 14.36
CA CYS A 15 -10.68 -20.44 14.18
C CYS A 15 -9.65 -21.23 13.35
N SER A 16 -9.75 -21.13 12.02
CA SER A 16 -8.90 -21.81 11.06
C SER A 16 -7.47 -21.37 11.33
N SER A 17 -6.59 -22.33 11.53
CA SER A 17 -5.16 -22.16 11.79
C SER A 17 -4.57 -21.13 10.85
N MET A 18 -4.12 -20.00 11.43
CA MET A 18 -3.45 -18.93 10.69
C MET A 18 -2.32 -19.48 9.83
N PRO A 19 -2.15 -19.03 8.59
CA PRO A 19 -1.07 -19.49 7.73
C PRO A 19 0.28 -19.22 8.43
N LYS A 20 1.00 -20.28 8.76
CA LYS A 20 2.38 -20.20 9.28
C LYS A 20 3.39 -19.97 8.15
N THR A 21 2.96 -19.50 6.99
CA THR A 21 3.79 -19.38 5.80
C THR A 21 4.67 -18.15 5.91
N GLN A 22 5.97 -18.37 6.05
CA GLN A 22 6.97 -17.32 5.92
C GLN A 22 7.14 -16.99 4.44
N HIS A 23 6.81 -15.76 4.03
CA HIS A 23 6.93 -15.31 2.65
C HIS A 23 8.33 -14.78 2.36
N PHE A 24 8.86 -13.95 3.25
CA PHE A 24 10.17 -13.32 3.10
C PHE A 24 11.17 -13.91 4.06
N SER A 25 12.42 -14.01 3.62
CA SER A 25 13.54 -14.51 4.41
C SER A 25 14.69 -13.51 4.42
N PRO A 26 15.71 -13.68 5.27
CA PRO A 26 16.93 -12.88 5.19
C PRO A 26 17.58 -12.87 3.81
N ASP A 27 17.39 -13.91 2.99
CA ASP A 27 17.91 -13.98 1.63
C ASP A 27 17.28 -12.95 0.70
N THR A 28 16.01 -12.55 0.94
CA THR A 28 15.35 -11.45 0.21
C THR A 28 16.16 -10.15 0.37
N PHE A 29 16.50 -9.79 1.60
CA PHE A 29 17.26 -8.57 1.89
C PHE A 29 18.74 -8.71 1.49
N LYS A 30 19.32 -9.90 1.65
CA LYS A 30 20.69 -10.18 1.20
C LYS A 30 20.82 -9.94 -0.30
N PHE A 31 19.88 -10.47 -1.10
CA PHE A 31 19.86 -10.24 -2.55
C PHE A 31 19.78 -8.73 -2.88
N LEU A 32 18.87 -7.99 -2.25
CA LEU A 32 18.69 -6.56 -2.51
C LEU A 32 19.94 -5.74 -2.11
N LYS A 33 20.64 -6.11 -1.02
CA LYS A 33 21.92 -5.50 -0.61
C LYS A 33 23.02 -5.76 -1.63
N GLU A 34 23.10 -6.97 -2.16
CA GLU A 34 24.07 -7.35 -3.19
C GLU A 34 23.76 -6.64 -4.52
N LEU A 35 22.48 -6.59 -4.93
CA LEU A 35 22.04 -5.85 -6.12
C LEU A 35 22.39 -4.36 -6.03
N LYS A 36 22.27 -3.75 -4.84
CA LYS A 36 22.63 -2.34 -4.64
C LYS A 36 24.14 -2.09 -4.89
N ARG A 37 24.99 -3.08 -4.59
CA ARG A 37 26.45 -3.00 -4.79
C ARG A 37 26.88 -3.33 -6.22
N ASN A 38 26.10 -4.13 -6.94
CA ASN A 38 26.42 -4.68 -8.25
C ASN A 38 25.22 -4.41 -9.21
N ASN A 39 24.84 -3.14 -9.36
CA ASN A 39 23.63 -2.77 -10.12
C ASN A 39 23.93 -2.64 -11.61
N ASP A 40 24.30 -3.76 -12.24
CA ASP A 40 24.57 -3.91 -13.66
C ASP A 40 23.85 -5.12 -14.27
N ARG A 41 23.81 -5.18 -15.60
CA ARG A 41 23.07 -6.22 -16.33
C ARG A 41 23.70 -7.59 -16.25
N ASP A 42 25.03 -7.66 -16.27
CA ASP A 42 25.75 -8.94 -16.31
C ASP A 42 25.61 -9.64 -14.96
N TRP A 43 25.81 -8.89 -13.85
CA TRP A 43 25.59 -9.43 -12.52
C TRP A 43 24.15 -9.89 -12.32
N PHE A 44 23.16 -9.10 -12.74
CA PHE A 44 21.76 -9.47 -12.58
C PHE A 44 21.41 -10.72 -13.41
N THR A 45 21.92 -10.81 -14.64
CA THR A 45 21.70 -11.98 -15.50
C THR A 45 22.27 -13.25 -14.85
N ALA A 46 23.46 -13.18 -14.31
CA ALA A 46 24.09 -14.30 -13.59
C ALA A 46 23.33 -14.68 -12.27
N ASN A 47 22.62 -13.73 -11.66
CA ASN A 47 21.88 -13.93 -10.41
C ASN A 47 20.35 -13.94 -10.59
N LYS A 48 19.83 -14.03 -11.82
CA LYS A 48 18.39 -13.95 -12.12
C LYS A 48 17.59 -15.04 -11.40
N GLN A 49 18.08 -16.25 -11.35
CA GLN A 49 17.41 -17.36 -10.64
C GLN A 49 17.30 -17.08 -9.14
N ARG A 50 18.32 -16.48 -8.51
CA ARG A 50 18.29 -16.04 -7.11
C ARG A 50 17.27 -14.93 -6.90
N TYR A 51 17.17 -13.96 -7.81
CA TYR A 51 16.12 -12.94 -7.79
C TYR A 51 14.74 -13.58 -7.81
N GLU A 52 14.53 -14.53 -8.70
CA GLU A 52 13.24 -15.21 -8.82
C GLU A 52 12.89 -15.95 -7.53
N SER A 53 13.78 -16.79 -7.02
CA SER A 53 13.52 -17.64 -5.86
C SER A 53 13.50 -16.88 -4.52
N ALA A 54 14.34 -15.86 -4.33
CA ALA A 54 14.48 -15.16 -3.05
C ALA A 54 13.64 -13.88 -2.94
N VAL A 55 13.20 -13.28 -4.08
CA VAL A 55 12.51 -11.99 -4.10
C VAL A 55 11.16 -12.07 -4.80
N ARG A 56 11.15 -12.38 -6.12
CA ARG A 56 9.94 -12.30 -6.96
C ARG A 56 8.88 -13.30 -6.54
N ASP A 57 9.21 -14.58 -6.50
CA ASP A 57 8.25 -15.65 -6.25
C ASP A 57 7.70 -15.62 -4.81
N PRO A 58 8.52 -15.34 -3.76
CA PRO A 58 8.04 -15.04 -2.43
C PRO A 58 7.04 -13.88 -2.39
N PHE A 59 7.31 -12.81 -3.14
CA PHE A 59 6.42 -11.63 -3.16
C PHE A 59 5.10 -11.94 -3.89
N LEU A 60 5.14 -12.69 -4.98
CA LEU A 60 3.92 -13.11 -5.69
C LEU A 60 3.04 -14.02 -4.81
N ARG A 61 3.64 -14.94 -4.05
CA ARG A 61 2.91 -15.75 -3.03
C ARG A 61 2.29 -14.87 -1.95
N PHE A 62 3.06 -13.89 -1.45
CA PHE A 62 2.53 -12.92 -0.48
C PHE A 62 1.32 -12.16 -1.02
N ILE A 63 1.36 -11.70 -2.27
CA ILE A 63 0.23 -11.00 -2.91
C ILE A 63 -0.99 -11.92 -3.02
N ALA A 64 -0.80 -13.18 -3.42
CA ALA A 64 -1.87 -14.16 -3.52
C ALA A 64 -2.53 -14.44 -2.16
N ASP A 65 -1.72 -14.67 -1.12
CA ASP A 65 -2.21 -14.96 0.23
C ASP A 65 -2.80 -13.72 0.92
N PHE A 66 -2.38 -12.51 0.52
CA PHE A 66 -2.93 -11.26 1.02
C PHE A 66 -4.30 -10.93 0.40
N ALA A 67 -4.63 -11.41 -0.80
CA ALA A 67 -5.88 -11.09 -1.48
C ALA A 67 -7.14 -11.31 -0.62
N PRO A 68 -7.35 -12.45 0.05
CA PRO A 68 -8.51 -12.64 0.93
C PRO A 68 -8.49 -11.72 2.16
N LEU A 69 -7.31 -11.38 2.70
CA LEU A 69 -7.18 -10.45 3.82
C LEU A 69 -7.53 -9.03 3.40
N LEU A 70 -7.09 -8.61 2.21
CA LEU A 70 -7.42 -7.32 1.62
C LEU A 70 -8.91 -7.20 1.33
N HIS A 71 -9.53 -8.24 0.76
CA HIS A 71 -10.98 -8.29 0.53
C HIS A 71 -11.76 -8.16 1.85
N GLY A 72 -11.26 -8.74 2.94
CA GLY A 72 -11.83 -8.56 4.29
C GLY A 72 -11.64 -7.15 4.89
N ILE A 73 -10.74 -6.31 4.32
CA ILE A 73 -10.60 -4.90 4.66
C ILE A 73 -11.56 -4.05 3.82
N SER A 74 -11.55 -4.27 2.50
CA SER A 74 -12.45 -3.67 1.52
C SER A 74 -12.42 -4.48 0.23
N ALA A 75 -13.60 -4.79 -0.30
CA ALA A 75 -13.76 -5.47 -1.59
C ALA A 75 -13.37 -4.59 -2.80
N SER A 76 -13.24 -3.28 -2.58
CA SER A 76 -12.93 -2.30 -3.62
C SER A 76 -11.44 -2.19 -3.96
N PHE A 77 -10.58 -2.99 -3.30
CA PHE A 77 -9.13 -3.02 -3.62
C PHE A 77 -8.71 -4.40 -4.10
N THR A 78 -7.73 -4.42 -4.99
CA THR A 78 -7.27 -5.67 -5.60
C THR A 78 -5.83 -6.02 -5.26
N ALA A 79 -5.59 -7.30 -5.02
CA ALA A 79 -4.25 -7.90 -4.93
C ALA A 79 -4.12 -8.91 -6.07
N ASP A 80 -3.38 -8.56 -7.11
CA ASP A 80 -3.23 -9.34 -8.32
C ASP A 80 -1.83 -9.98 -8.37
N PRO A 81 -1.71 -11.31 -8.19
CA PRO A 81 -0.42 -12.00 -8.13
C PRO A 81 0.19 -12.29 -9.51
N ARG A 82 -0.37 -11.77 -10.60
CA ARG A 82 0.23 -11.98 -11.94
C ARG A 82 1.66 -11.42 -11.99
N PRO A 83 2.61 -12.16 -12.58
CA PRO A 83 4.02 -11.74 -12.64
C PRO A 83 4.25 -10.48 -13.49
N SER A 84 3.33 -10.18 -14.41
CA SER A 84 3.37 -9.00 -15.27
C SER A 84 2.01 -8.31 -15.30
N GLY A 85 1.99 -7.01 -15.08
CA GLY A 85 0.76 -6.21 -15.05
C GLY A 85 -0.11 -6.43 -13.82
N GLY A 86 0.35 -7.21 -12.82
CA GLY A 86 -0.29 -7.39 -11.53
C GLY A 86 0.16 -6.34 -10.50
N SER A 87 -0.04 -6.66 -9.22
CA SER A 87 0.30 -5.76 -8.10
C SER A 87 1.79 -5.54 -7.92
N LEU A 88 2.65 -6.53 -8.29
CA LEU A 88 4.10 -6.44 -8.14
C LEU A 88 4.72 -5.52 -9.19
N PHE A 89 5.46 -4.52 -8.77
CA PHE A 89 6.23 -3.69 -9.69
C PHE A 89 7.43 -4.45 -10.26
N ARG A 90 7.71 -4.19 -11.55
CA ARG A 90 8.93 -4.70 -12.20
C ARG A 90 10.18 -4.17 -11.50
N ILE A 91 11.22 -5.00 -11.44
CA ILE A 91 12.52 -4.65 -10.86
C ILE A 91 13.28 -3.62 -11.70
N TYR A 92 13.00 -3.52 -12.99
CA TYR A 92 13.66 -2.60 -13.91
C TYR A 92 13.30 -1.15 -13.61
N ARG A 93 14.32 -0.27 -13.66
CA ARG A 93 14.14 1.18 -13.58
C ARG A 93 13.85 1.78 -14.95
N ASP A 94 13.07 2.86 -14.98
CA ASP A 94 13.04 3.74 -16.14
C ASP A 94 14.18 4.76 -16.02
N ILE A 95 15.24 4.54 -16.80
CA ILE A 95 16.46 5.34 -16.73
C ILE A 95 16.56 6.40 -17.84
N ARG A 96 15.51 6.56 -18.66
CA ARG A 96 15.53 7.46 -19.83
C ARG A 96 15.90 8.89 -19.43
N PHE A 97 15.29 9.40 -18.37
CA PHE A 97 15.46 10.77 -17.88
C PHE A 97 16.25 10.86 -16.56
N SER A 98 16.75 9.74 -16.04
CA SER A 98 17.52 9.70 -14.80
C SER A 98 19.01 9.99 -15.04
N ARG A 99 19.63 10.74 -14.13
CA ARG A 99 21.10 10.88 -14.08
C ARG A 99 21.77 9.58 -13.66
N ASP A 100 21.19 8.87 -12.71
CA ASP A 100 21.62 7.54 -12.32
C ASP A 100 21.12 6.51 -13.33
N LYS A 101 22.04 5.87 -14.02
CA LYS A 101 21.81 4.87 -15.09
C LYS A 101 21.76 3.44 -14.57
N SER A 102 21.76 3.21 -13.26
CA SER A 102 21.59 1.88 -12.66
C SER A 102 20.29 1.24 -13.18
N PRO A 103 20.34 0.05 -13.81
CA PRO A 103 19.20 -0.52 -14.53
C PRO A 103 18.11 -1.11 -13.63
N TYR A 104 18.40 -1.38 -12.36
CA TYR A 104 17.48 -2.05 -11.44
C TYR A 104 17.15 -1.21 -10.22
N LYS A 105 15.94 -1.42 -9.68
CA LYS A 105 15.54 -0.90 -8.36
C LYS A 105 16.24 -1.69 -7.26
N THR A 106 16.64 -1.01 -6.20
CA THR A 106 17.25 -1.62 -5.01
C THR A 106 16.23 -2.04 -3.96
N HIS A 107 14.97 -2.00 -4.34
CA HIS A 107 13.82 -2.40 -3.55
C HIS A 107 12.84 -3.23 -4.39
N VAL A 108 11.97 -3.94 -3.73
CA VAL A 108 10.81 -4.60 -4.34
C VAL A 108 9.53 -4.06 -3.69
N ALA A 109 8.50 -3.84 -4.51
CA ALA A 109 7.28 -3.22 -4.02
C ALA A 109 6.03 -3.72 -4.76
N ALA A 110 4.89 -3.67 -4.08
CA ALA A 110 3.58 -3.94 -4.66
C ALA A 110 2.59 -2.83 -4.34
N ARG A 111 1.67 -2.58 -5.29
CA ARG A 111 0.52 -1.69 -5.12
C ARG A 111 -0.76 -2.51 -5.14
N PHE A 112 -1.69 -2.13 -4.29
CA PHE A 112 -3.03 -2.70 -4.19
C PHE A 112 -4.03 -1.58 -4.45
N PRO A 113 -4.32 -1.29 -5.73
CA PRO A 113 -5.14 -0.15 -6.13
C PRO A 113 -6.62 -0.43 -5.94
N HIS A 114 -7.43 0.63 -5.96
CA HIS A 114 -8.87 0.53 -6.10
C HIS A 114 -9.23 -0.12 -7.44
N VAL A 115 -10.24 -0.99 -7.47
CA VAL A 115 -10.62 -1.79 -8.65
C VAL A 115 -11.03 -0.91 -9.84
N ASP A 116 -11.83 0.13 -9.60
CA ASP A 116 -12.33 1.02 -10.65
C ASP A 116 -11.28 1.99 -11.18
N ALA A 117 -10.18 2.16 -10.46
CA ALA A 117 -9.11 3.07 -10.80
C ALA A 117 -7.76 2.38 -10.94
N SER A 118 -7.76 1.10 -11.29
CA SER A 118 -6.56 0.25 -11.33
C SER A 118 -5.46 0.74 -12.27
N LYS A 119 -5.82 1.49 -13.33
CA LYS A 119 -4.87 2.06 -14.31
C LYS A 119 -4.47 3.50 -13.99
N ASP A 120 -5.18 4.15 -13.09
CA ASP A 120 -4.90 5.52 -12.68
C ASP A 120 -3.92 5.53 -11.50
N VAL A 121 -2.76 6.14 -11.71
CA VAL A 121 -1.73 6.30 -10.66
C VAL A 121 -2.22 7.21 -9.55
N SER A 122 -3.14 8.12 -9.86
CA SER A 122 -3.74 9.08 -8.92
C SER A 122 -4.82 8.46 -8.02
N ALA A 123 -5.19 7.20 -8.22
CA ALA A 123 -6.20 6.53 -7.40
C ALA A 123 -5.68 6.11 -6.04
N PRO A 124 -6.56 6.08 -5.01
CA PRO A 124 -6.22 5.55 -3.70
C PRO A 124 -5.75 4.09 -3.77
N GLY A 125 -4.82 3.73 -2.91
CA GLY A 125 -4.35 2.34 -2.83
C GLY A 125 -3.51 2.08 -1.59
N PHE A 126 -3.32 0.78 -1.31
CA PHE A 126 -2.30 0.33 -0.38
C PHE A 126 -1.00 0.02 -1.13
N TYR A 127 0.08 0.03 -0.39
CA TYR A 127 1.42 -0.16 -0.93
C TYR A 127 2.30 -0.88 0.08
N LEU A 128 3.10 -1.84 -0.39
CA LEU A 128 4.14 -2.48 0.38
C LEU A 128 5.49 -2.25 -0.28
N HIS A 129 6.44 -1.73 0.48
CA HIS A 129 7.82 -1.49 0.06
C HIS A 129 8.77 -2.32 0.92
N LEU A 130 9.61 -3.11 0.27
CA LEU A 130 10.67 -3.85 0.95
C LEU A 130 12.02 -3.40 0.40
N GLU A 131 12.77 -2.74 1.24
CA GLU A 131 14.14 -2.28 0.99
C GLU A 131 14.98 -2.49 2.24
N PRO A 132 16.26 -2.89 2.13
CA PRO A 132 17.14 -2.98 3.28
C PRO A 132 17.19 -1.68 4.09
N GLY A 133 16.80 -1.75 5.36
CA GLY A 133 16.77 -0.60 6.27
C GLY A 133 15.58 0.35 6.13
N THR A 134 14.73 0.23 5.10
CA THR A 134 13.65 1.19 4.83
C THR A 134 12.39 0.48 4.30
N SER A 135 11.93 -0.58 4.97
CA SER A 135 10.70 -1.27 4.59
C SER A 135 9.48 -0.63 5.25
N PHE A 136 8.36 -0.50 4.51
CA PHE A 136 7.13 0.10 5.03
C PHE A 136 5.87 -0.35 4.27
N ALA A 137 4.73 -0.27 4.97
CA ALA A 137 3.42 -0.19 4.37
C ALA A 137 3.03 1.28 4.20
N ALA A 138 2.32 1.60 3.13
CA ALA A 138 1.70 2.90 2.96
C ALA A 138 0.28 2.77 2.40
N ALA A 139 -0.50 3.84 2.57
CA ALA A 139 -1.81 3.97 1.95
C ALA A 139 -2.11 5.43 1.64
N GLY A 140 -2.83 5.66 0.54
CA GLY A 140 -3.19 7.01 0.12
C GLY A 140 -3.15 7.23 -1.37
N VAL A 141 -3.01 8.48 -1.76
CA VAL A 141 -2.78 8.95 -3.14
C VAL A 141 -1.43 9.65 -3.21
N TRP A 142 -0.56 9.14 -4.07
CA TRP A 142 0.79 9.66 -4.27
C TRP A 142 0.93 10.26 -5.66
N HIS A 143 1.43 11.49 -5.75
CA HIS A 143 1.55 12.29 -6.98
C HIS A 143 0.24 12.38 -7.77
N PRO A 144 -0.89 12.79 -7.12
CA PRO A 144 -2.14 12.98 -7.82
C PRO A 144 -2.00 14.07 -8.90
N ASP A 145 -2.76 13.93 -9.98
CA ASP A 145 -2.91 15.02 -10.95
C ASP A 145 -3.64 16.23 -10.34
N ALA A 146 -3.64 17.36 -11.05
CA ALA A 146 -4.22 18.60 -10.55
C ALA A 146 -5.73 18.51 -10.29
N GLN A 147 -6.45 17.73 -11.07
CA GLN A 147 -7.90 17.53 -10.91
C GLN A 147 -8.20 16.73 -9.66
N THR A 148 -7.56 15.58 -9.49
CA THR A 148 -7.64 14.73 -8.29
C THR A 148 -7.30 15.52 -7.03
N LEU A 149 -6.20 16.29 -7.08
CA LEU A 149 -5.76 17.11 -5.95
C LEU A 149 -6.80 18.18 -5.58
N THR A 150 -7.43 18.82 -6.58
CA THR A 150 -8.48 19.81 -6.37
C THR A 150 -9.72 19.18 -5.74
N ARG A 151 -10.14 17.99 -6.18
CA ARG A 151 -11.28 17.26 -5.59
C ARG A 151 -11.02 16.88 -4.13
N ILE A 152 -9.83 16.39 -3.80
CA ILE A 152 -9.46 16.05 -2.41
C ILE A 152 -9.50 17.30 -1.53
N ARG A 153 -8.94 18.42 -1.98
CA ARG A 153 -8.95 19.71 -1.25
C ARG A 153 -10.37 20.24 -1.05
N ALA A 154 -11.20 20.20 -2.09
CA ALA A 154 -12.61 20.60 -1.99
C ALA A 154 -13.35 19.71 -0.97
N ALA A 155 -13.09 18.42 -0.94
CA ALA A 155 -13.66 17.51 0.04
C ALA A 155 -13.24 17.83 1.48
N ILE A 156 -11.97 18.23 1.72
CA ILE A 156 -11.49 18.67 3.05
C ILE A 156 -12.27 19.90 3.53
N VAL A 157 -12.52 20.87 2.64
CA VAL A 157 -13.27 22.09 2.95
C VAL A 157 -14.74 21.78 3.17
N ASN A 158 -15.36 20.98 2.32
CA ASN A 158 -16.81 20.72 2.32
C ASN A 158 -17.22 19.68 3.37
N ARG A 159 -16.30 18.83 3.85
CA ARG A 159 -16.53 17.77 4.84
C ARG A 159 -15.54 17.86 6.01
N PRO A 160 -15.49 19.00 6.72
CA PRO A 160 -14.48 19.25 7.74
C PRO A 160 -14.53 18.28 8.92
N ALA A 161 -15.72 17.81 9.30
CA ALA A 161 -15.89 16.84 10.39
C ALA A 161 -15.30 15.46 10.04
N GLU A 162 -15.47 15.00 8.78
CA GLU A 162 -14.88 13.75 8.31
C GLU A 162 -13.35 13.87 8.26
N TRP A 163 -12.83 14.97 7.70
CA TRP A 163 -11.38 15.21 7.67
C TRP A 163 -10.79 15.30 9.07
N GLN A 164 -11.48 15.97 10.01
CA GLN A 164 -11.08 16.01 11.41
C GLN A 164 -11.01 14.61 12.03
N SER A 165 -11.90 13.67 11.64
CA SER A 165 -11.84 12.28 12.08
C SER A 165 -10.61 11.58 11.55
N VAL A 166 -10.23 11.79 10.28
CA VAL A 166 -8.96 11.30 9.71
C VAL A 166 -7.76 11.83 10.50
N ARG A 167 -7.74 13.13 10.80
CA ARG A 167 -6.69 13.78 11.60
C ARG A 167 -6.55 13.24 13.02
N ARG A 168 -7.67 12.85 13.65
CA ARG A 168 -7.69 12.24 14.98
C ARG A 168 -7.26 10.77 14.98
N SER A 169 -7.20 10.13 13.82
CA SER A 169 -6.62 8.79 13.73
C SER A 169 -5.15 8.86 14.16
N LYS A 170 -4.64 7.76 14.71
CA LYS A 170 -3.23 7.70 15.14
C LYS A 170 -2.23 7.73 13.96
N MET A 171 -2.74 7.85 12.74
CA MET A 171 -1.95 7.83 11.51
C MET A 171 -1.73 9.27 11.02
N LYS A 172 -0.47 9.67 10.90
CA LYS A 172 -0.10 10.97 10.36
C LYS A 172 -0.27 10.97 8.85
N VAL A 173 -0.98 11.96 8.32
CA VAL A 173 -1.04 12.21 6.87
C VAL A 173 0.15 13.05 6.47
N GLU A 174 0.91 12.58 5.49
CA GLU A 174 2.15 13.17 5.02
C GLU A 174 2.13 13.35 3.50
N GLY A 175 3.07 14.16 3.00
CA GLY A 175 3.28 14.43 1.59
C GLY A 175 4.10 15.70 1.40
N ASP A 176 4.57 15.91 0.17
CA ASP A 176 5.15 17.17 -0.25
C ASP A 176 4.16 18.31 -0.05
N ARG A 177 4.67 19.54 0.17
CA ARG A 177 3.83 20.68 0.48
C ARG A 177 4.09 21.86 -0.45
N LEU A 178 3.04 22.62 -0.72
CA LEU A 178 3.16 23.95 -1.30
C LEU A 178 3.71 24.92 -0.24
N SER A 179 4.54 25.87 -0.68
CA SER A 179 5.02 26.96 0.19
C SER A 179 3.95 27.99 0.51
N ARG A 180 2.94 28.12 -0.37
CA ARG A 180 1.82 29.08 -0.26
C ARG A 180 0.48 28.31 -0.29
N PRO A 181 -0.60 28.90 0.24
CA PRO A 181 -1.95 28.39 0.08
C PRO A 181 -2.28 28.11 -1.39
N PRO A 182 -2.98 27.01 -1.69
CA PRO A 182 -3.42 26.72 -3.05
C PRO A 182 -4.45 27.75 -3.52
N ARG A 183 -4.44 28.09 -4.82
CA ARG A 183 -5.41 29.03 -5.40
C ARG A 183 -6.84 28.56 -5.19
N GLY A 184 -7.74 29.50 -4.85
CA GLY A 184 -9.17 29.23 -4.66
C GLY A 184 -9.53 28.67 -3.29
N PHE A 185 -8.58 28.60 -2.35
CA PHE A 185 -8.83 28.20 -0.95
C PHE A 185 -8.49 29.35 0.00
N ASP A 186 -9.30 29.48 1.05
CA ASP A 186 -9.10 30.48 2.07
C ASP A 186 -7.77 30.25 2.81
N PRO A 187 -6.86 31.25 2.84
CA PRO A 187 -5.61 31.16 3.57
C PRO A 187 -5.76 30.95 5.09
N GLU A 188 -6.88 31.39 5.66
CA GLU A 188 -7.19 31.26 7.10
C GLU A 188 -7.98 29.99 7.41
N HIS A 189 -8.20 29.11 6.45
CA HIS A 189 -8.96 27.88 6.65
C HIS A 189 -8.32 26.98 7.74
N LEU A 190 -9.13 26.40 8.63
CA LEU A 190 -8.69 25.54 9.74
C LEU A 190 -7.69 24.44 9.33
N PHE A 191 -7.85 23.88 8.13
CA PHE A 191 -6.99 22.82 7.59
C PHE A 191 -6.04 23.31 6.51
N ILE A 192 -5.64 24.59 6.52
CA ILE A 192 -4.80 25.16 5.46
C ILE A 192 -3.49 24.40 5.26
N GLU A 193 -2.89 23.89 6.35
CA GLU A 193 -1.67 23.08 6.25
C GLU A 193 -1.90 21.74 5.55
N ASP A 194 -3.10 21.17 5.65
CA ASP A 194 -3.46 19.97 4.92
C ASP A 194 -3.79 20.28 3.46
N LEU A 195 -4.41 21.44 3.20
CA LEU A 195 -4.68 21.91 1.84
C LEU A 195 -3.39 22.22 1.05
N LYS A 196 -2.28 22.52 1.72
CA LYS A 196 -0.96 22.65 1.11
C LYS A 196 -0.33 21.33 0.67
N LEU A 197 -0.81 20.18 1.13
CA LEU A 197 -0.29 18.88 0.74
C LEU A 197 -0.44 18.67 -0.77
N LYS A 198 0.59 18.06 -1.39
CA LYS A 198 0.60 17.60 -2.78
C LYS A 198 0.32 16.11 -2.89
N ASP A 199 0.58 15.38 -1.81
CA ASP A 199 0.33 13.96 -1.64
C ASP A 199 -0.47 13.76 -0.37
N PHE A 200 -1.31 12.73 -0.34
CA PHE A 200 -2.08 12.36 0.82
C PHE A 200 -1.79 10.90 1.16
N VAL A 201 -0.70 10.68 1.87
CA VAL A 201 -0.23 9.33 2.22
C VAL A 201 -0.03 9.20 3.73
N THR A 202 -0.12 7.98 4.19
CA THR A 202 0.25 7.59 5.56
C THR A 202 1.05 6.30 5.50
N SER A 203 1.95 6.07 6.45
CA SER A 203 2.84 4.92 6.41
C SER A 203 3.11 4.30 7.78
N VAL A 204 3.54 3.04 7.77
CA VAL A 204 3.99 2.27 8.92
C VAL A 204 5.29 1.56 8.53
N SER A 205 6.38 1.84 9.23
CA SER A 205 7.68 1.21 8.99
C SER A 205 7.75 -0.20 9.59
N PHE A 206 8.57 -1.05 8.98
CA PHE A 206 8.89 -2.40 9.45
C PHE A 206 10.42 -2.62 9.46
N SER A 207 10.91 -3.34 10.45
CA SER A 207 12.28 -3.85 10.41
C SER A 207 12.40 -5.07 9.49
N GLU A 208 13.62 -5.37 9.01
CA GLU A 208 13.88 -6.60 8.23
C GLU A 208 13.45 -7.85 9.01
N GLU A 209 13.70 -7.86 10.32
CA GLU A 209 13.28 -8.96 11.20
C GLU A 209 11.76 -9.15 11.21
N GLN A 210 10.98 -8.05 11.32
CA GLN A 210 9.51 -8.12 11.27
C GLN A 210 9.02 -8.67 9.95
N VAL A 211 9.59 -8.21 8.81
CA VAL A 211 9.23 -8.69 7.47
C VAL A 211 9.52 -10.19 7.30
N CYS A 212 10.60 -10.69 7.91
CA CYS A 212 10.98 -12.10 7.84
C CYS A 212 10.19 -13.02 8.80
N ARG A 213 9.26 -12.51 9.61
CA ARG A 213 8.44 -13.34 10.51
C ARG A 213 7.32 -14.07 9.75
N PRO A 214 6.95 -15.29 10.12
CA PRO A 214 5.84 -16.03 9.50
C PRO A 214 4.51 -15.27 9.54
N ARG A 215 4.30 -14.42 10.57
CA ARG A 215 3.07 -13.62 10.73
C ARG A 215 3.07 -12.28 10.02
N PHE A 216 4.12 -11.92 9.27
CA PHE A 216 4.25 -10.58 8.66
C PHE A 216 3.03 -10.18 7.83
N ILE A 217 2.41 -11.13 7.12
CA ILE A 217 1.19 -10.86 6.34
C ILE A 217 0.04 -10.33 7.23
N MET A 218 -0.06 -10.80 8.46
CA MET A 218 -1.07 -10.33 9.43
C MET A 218 -0.70 -8.95 9.98
N ASP A 219 0.59 -8.70 10.22
CA ASP A 219 1.10 -7.40 10.67
C ASP A 219 0.89 -6.33 9.57
N PHE A 220 1.09 -6.70 8.30
CA PHE A 220 0.78 -5.85 7.15
C PHE A 220 -0.73 -5.59 7.04
N ALA A 221 -1.58 -6.62 7.11
CA ALA A 221 -3.04 -6.46 7.08
C ALA A 221 -3.55 -5.57 8.23
N ALA A 222 -3.00 -5.73 9.44
CA ALA A 222 -3.34 -4.87 10.57
C ALA A 222 -2.92 -3.41 10.33
N SER A 223 -1.77 -3.19 9.68
CA SER A 223 -1.33 -1.86 9.29
C SER A 223 -2.25 -1.25 8.23
N CYS A 224 -2.64 -2.03 7.21
CA CYS A 224 -3.63 -1.60 6.22
C CYS A 224 -4.96 -1.18 6.89
N LYS A 225 -5.48 -1.95 7.85
CA LYS A 225 -6.70 -1.60 8.61
C LYS A 225 -6.56 -0.27 9.34
N LYS A 226 -5.40 0.02 9.96
CA LYS A 226 -5.16 1.31 10.64
C LYS A 226 -5.18 2.50 9.68
N MET A 227 -4.84 2.29 8.42
CA MET A 227 -4.78 3.33 7.38
C MET A 227 -6.13 3.56 6.67
N THR A 228 -7.15 2.74 6.91
CA THR A 228 -8.46 2.83 6.24
C THR A 228 -9.19 4.17 6.43
N PRO A 229 -9.08 4.91 7.57
CA PRO A 229 -9.76 6.19 7.68
C PRO A 229 -9.34 7.19 6.58
N LEU A 230 -8.05 7.26 6.26
CA LEU A 230 -7.58 8.10 5.16
C LEU A 230 -8.09 7.60 3.80
N LEU A 231 -7.98 6.29 3.52
CA LEU A 231 -8.41 5.76 2.23
C LEU A 231 -9.92 5.92 2.00
N ARG A 232 -10.75 5.71 3.03
CA ARG A 232 -12.20 5.97 2.94
C ARG A 232 -12.51 7.41 2.56
N PHE A 233 -11.85 8.36 3.23
CA PHE A 233 -12.02 9.77 2.92
C PHE A 233 -11.60 10.09 1.48
N LEU A 234 -10.44 9.55 1.02
CA LEU A 234 -9.93 9.76 -0.33
C LEU A 234 -10.82 9.11 -1.38
N ALA A 235 -11.29 7.87 -1.17
CA ALA A 235 -12.22 7.20 -2.07
C ALA A 235 -13.51 8.01 -2.22
N ALA A 236 -14.15 8.40 -1.11
CA ALA A 236 -15.34 9.23 -1.12
C ALA A 236 -15.12 10.62 -1.75
N SER A 237 -13.90 11.18 -1.66
CA SER A 237 -13.53 12.45 -2.31
C SER A 237 -13.44 12.32 -3.84
N LEU A 238 -13.22 11.14 -4.33
CA LEU A 238 -13.08 10.81 -5.74
C LEU A 238 -14.30 10.08 -6.31
N GLU A 239 -15.38 9.96 -5.53
CA GLU A 239 -16.63 9.26 -5.90
C GLU A 239 -16.40 7.78 -6.22
N LEU A 240 -15.47 7.16 -5.49
CA LEU A 240 -15.16 5.74 -5.55
C LEU A 240 -15.84 5.01 -4.38
N ASP A 241 -16.33 3.81 -4.64
CA ASP A 241 -16.93 2.95 -3.62
C ASP A 241 -15.88 2.44 -2.61
N TRP A 242 -16.39 2.02 -1.41
CA TRP A 242 -15.52 1.45 -0.37
C TRP A 242 -15.74 -0.05 -0.21
#